data_806d13b8ac16481e07ba0869a58a6d42
#
_entry.id   806d13b8ac16481e07ba0869a58a6d42
#
_cell.length_a   1.000
_cell.length_b   1.000
_cell.length_c   1.000
_cell.angle_alpha   90.00
_cell.angle_beta   90.00
_cell.angle_gamma   90.00
#
_symmetry.space_group_name_H-M   'P 1'
#
loop_
_entity.id
_entity.type
_entity.pdbx_description
1 polymer ?
#
loop_
_entity_poly.entity_id
_entity_poly.type
_entity_poly.pdbx_seq_one_letter_code
_entity_poly.pdbx_strand_id
1 'polypeptide(L)'
;MMDVIQPQSTETEQHLIGAVLRGGRPAYEKVKDFIKLEMFWSVAHRYVWEGIGKTYDNGMQIDTVIIGDEMVRMQKMGEIEEEWGNGLRNGRAFLSDLRSSGDPRNIETYAEQVQDYHIKRFLFNFAPKIAYWSANGRRGKDIMADVENEFSKI
;
A
#
# COMPACT_ATOMS: atom_id res chain seq x y z
N MET A 1 4.18 -26.07 -15.97
CA MET A 1 4.62 -25.25 -14.80
C MET A 1 3.57 -24.20 -14.54
N MET A 2 3.02 -24.13 -13.34
CA MET A 2 2.07 -23.06 -13.01
C MET A 2 2.83 -21.75 -12.81
N ASP A 3 2.38 -20.72 -13.51
CA ASP A 3 2.87 -19.37 -13.26
C ASP A 3 2.42 -18.94 -11.87
N VAL A 4 3.36 -18.74 -10.96
CA VAL A 4 3.07 -18.28 -9.61
C VAL A 4 2.99 -16.77 -9.62
N ILE A 5 1.78 -16.25 -9.42
CA ILE A 5 1.54 -14.81 -9.39
C ILE A 5 1.93 -14.26 -8.02
N GLN A 6 2.65 -13.15 -8.01
CA GLN A 6 3.02 -12.46 -6.77
C GLN A 6 1.77 -12.04 -5.98
N PRO A 7 1.69 -12.35 -4.67
CA PRO A 7 0.52 -12.03 -3.85
C PRO A 7 0.22 -10.53 -3.82
N GLN A 8 -0.99 -10.16 -4.24
CA GLN A 8 -1.45 -8.78 -4.20
C GLN A 8 -2.97 -8.72 -4.32
N SER A 9 -3.57 -7.65 -3.83
CA SER A 9 -4.99 -7.36 -4.01
C SER A 9 -5.21 -5.85 -4.06
N THR A 10 -5.31 -5.32 -5.27
CA THR A 10 -5.64 -3.90 -5.46
C THR A 10 -7.03 -3.56 -4.94
N GLU A 11 -7.96 -4.51 -5.00
CA GLU A 11 -9.30 -4.34 -4.44
C GLU A 11 -9.28 -4.10 -2.93
N THR A 12 -8.50 -4.90 -2.19
CA THR A 12 -8.34 -4.73 -0.74
C THR A 12 -7.72 -3.37 -0.40
N GLU A 13 -6.72 -2.96 -1.18
CA GLU A 13 -6.09 -1.64 -1.04
C GLU A 13 -7.09 -0.51 -1.28
N GLN A 14 -7.93 -0.65 -2.30
CA GLN A 14 -9.00 0.31 -2.58
C GLN A 14 -9.98 0.42 -1.42
N HIS A 15 -10.36 -0.70 -0.82
CA HIS A 15 -11.26 -0.71 0.33
C HIS A 15 -10.66 0.01 1.54
N LEU A 16 -9.38 -0.21 1.82
CA LEU A 16 -8.70 0.49 2.92
C LEU A 16 -8.67 2.00 2.69
N ILE A 17 -8.21 2.41 1.52
CA ILE A 17 -8.13 3.84 1.17
C ILE A 17 -9.52 4.47 1.16
N GLY A 18 -10.50 3.79 0.57
CA GLY A 18 -11.88 4.26 0.53
C GLY A 18 -12.48 4.44 1.92
N ALA A 19 -12.19 3.52 2.83
CA ALA A 19 -12.63 3.62 4.22
C ALA A 19 -12.03 4.86 4.91
N VAL A 20 -10.76 5.16 4.66
CA VAL A 20 -10.11 6.38 5.19
C VAL A 20 -10.71 7.64 4.58
N LEU A 21 -10.91 7.65 3.26
CA LEU A 21 -11.49 8.84 2.58
C LEU A 21 -12.92 9.14 3.05
N ARG A 22 -13.70 8.11 3.36
CA ARG A 22 -15.06 8.27 3.88
C ARG A 22 -15.11 8.59 5.37
N GLY A 23 -14.26 7.93 6.15
CA GLY A 23 -14.24 8.07 7.60
C GLY A 23 -13.45 9.28 8.09
N GLY A 24 -12.59 9.86 7.26
CA GLY A 24 -11.80 11.03 7.59
C GLY A 24 -10.69 10.77 8.59
N ARG A 25 -10.30 11.83 9.30
CA ARG A 25 -9.20 11.78 10.27
C ARG A 25 -9.35 10.69 11.32
N PRO A 26 -10.53 10.48 11.94
CA PRO A 26 -10.68 9.39 12.92
C PRO A 26 -10.42 8.00 12.34
N ALA A 27 -10.81 7.75 11.10
CA ALA A 27 -10.55 6.49 10.43
C ALA A 27 -9.05 6.30 10.15
N TYR A 28 -8.39 7.32 9.64
CA TYR A 28 -6.95 7.28 9.39
C TYR A 28 -6.16 7.03 10.69
N GLU A 29 -6.55 7.67 11.78
CA GLU A 29 -5.89 7.50 13.08
C GLU A 29 -5.90 6.05 13.58
N LYS A 30 -6.90 5.26 13.21
CA LYS A 30 -6.98 3.85 13.59
C LYS A 30 -5.91 2.98 12.93
N VAL A 31 -5.40 3.39 11.77
CA VAL A 31 -4.54 2.53 10.95
C VAL A 31 -3.18 3.14 10.60
N LYS A 32 -2.98 4.44 10.81
CA LYS A 32 -1.78 5.17 10.36
C LYS A 32 -0.47 4.62 10.92
N ASP A 33 -0.50 4.05 12.12
CA ASP A 33 0.72 3.61 12.80
C ASP A 33 1.20 2.23 12.34
N PHE A 34 0.33 1.46 11.70
CA PHE A 34 0.69 0.12 11.23
C PHE A 34 0.50 -0.11 9.73
N ILE A 35 0.07 0.87 8.98
CA ILE A 35 0.06 0.82 7.51
C ILE A 35 1.12 1.79 6.97
N LYS A 36 2.06 1.24 6.21
CA LYS A 36 3.15 1.98 5.60
C LYS A 36 3.03 1.97 4.08
N LEU A 37 3.66 2.93 3.43
CA LEU A 37 3.60 3.10 1.97
C LEU A 37 4.00 1.84 1.21
N GLU A 38 5.06 1.16 1.66
CA GLU A 38 5.57 -0.05 1.02
C GLU A 38 4.62 -1.25 1.09
N MET A 39 3.58 -1.19 1.92
CA MET A 39 2.59 -2.25 2.03
C MET A 39 1.62 -2.28 0.85
N PHE A 40 1.51 -1.19 0.11
CA PHE A 40 0.66 -1.14 -1.09
C PHE A 40 1.39 -1.69 -2.31
N TRP A 41 0.71 -2.54 -3.05
CA TRP A 41 1.18 -3.05 -4.34
C TRP A 41 1.08 -1.98 -5.43
N SER A 42 -0.07 -1.31 -5.51
CA SER A 42 -0.33 -0.28 -6.51
C SER A 42 0.45 1.00 -6.21
N VAL A 43 1.22 1.46 -7.18
CA VAL A 43 1.96 2.73 -7.08
C VAL A 43 0.99 3.90 -6.91
N ALA A 44 -0.15 3.89 -7.60
CA ALA A 44 -1.17 4.92 -7.43
C ALA A 44 -1.69 4.95 -5.98
N HIS A 45 -1.92 3.79 -5.37
CA HIS A 45 -2.35 3.70 -3.97
C HIS A 45 -1.29 4.24 -3.01
N ARG A 46 -0.01 4.00 -3.27
CA ARG A 46 1.08 4.58 -2.47
C ARG A 46 1.03 6.09 -2.48
N TYR A 47 0.84 6.68 -3.65
CA TYR A 47 0.77 8.13 -3.79
C TYR A 47 -0.44 8.72 -3.09
N VAL A 48 -1.59 8.07 -3.18
CA VAL A 48 -2.79 8.50 -2.45
C VAL A 48 -2.55 8.42 -0.95
N TRP A 49 -1.98 7.34 -0.46
CA TRP A 49 -1.68 7.17 0.97
C TRP A 49 -0.69 8.22 1.48
N GLU A 50 0.33 8.52 0.68
CA GLU A 50 1.27 9.60 1.00
C GLU A 50 0.56 10.95 1.08
N GLY A 51 -0.33 11.24 0.13
CA GLY A 51 -1.14 12.46 0.13
C GLY A 51 -2.05 12.56 1.36
N ILE A 52 -2.66 11.45 1.75
CA ILE A 52 -3.47 11.38 2.97
C ILE A 52 -2.61 11.71 4.21
N GLY A 53 -1.43 11.11 4.31
CA GLY A 53 -0.53 11.35 5.43
C GLY A 53 -0.08 12.81 5.54
N LYS A 54 0.29 13.42 4.42
CA LYS A 54 0.68 14.83 4.38
C LYS A 54 -0.49 15.75 4.74
N THR A 55 -1.66 15.47 4.24
CA THR A 55 -2.88 16.22 4.58
C THR A 55 -3.17 16.14 6.08
N TYR A 56 -3.07 14.94 6.64
CA TYR A 56 -3.24 14.71 8.08
C TYR A 56 -2.21 15.48 8.90
N ASP A 57 -0.92 15.38 8.54
CA ASP A 57 0.18 16.03 9.27
C ASP A 57 0.07 17.56 9.22
N ASN A 58 -0.51 18.11 8.17
CA ASN A 58 -0.79 19.54 8.04
C ASN A 58 -2.04 19.99 8.82
N GLY A 59 -2.67 19.10 9.58
CA GLY A 59 -3.85 19.42 10.38
C GLY A 59 -5.12 19.62 9.58
N MET A 60 -5.12 19.24 8.31
CA MET A 60 -6.26 19.44 7.40
C MET A 60 -7.22 18.26 7.44
N GLN A 61 -8.45 18.47 7.00
CA GLN A 61 -9.43 17.40 6.84
C GLN A 61 -9.04 16.46 5.72
N ILE A 62 -9.32 15.17 5.90
CA ILE A 62 -9.13 14.16 4.85
C ILE A 62 -10.32 14.23 3.91
N ASP A 63 -10.15 14.97 2.84
CA ASP A 63 -11.14 15.27 1.83
C ASP A 63 -10.53 15.06 0.45
N THR A 64 -11.28 14.51 -0.49
CA THR A 64 -10.74 14.16 -1.83
C THR A 64 -10.23 15.38 -2.59
N VAL A 65 -10.83 16.56 -2.40
CA VAL A 65 -10.36 17.79 -3.03
C VAL A 65 -9.02 18.22 -2.43
N ILE A 66 -8.92 18.21 -1.11
CA ILE A 66 -7.70 18.60 -0.40
C ILE A 66 -6.56 17.64 -0.73
N ILE A 67 -6.84 16.34 -0.72
CA ILE A 67 -5.84 15.31 -1.08
C ILE A 67 -5.43 15.47 -2.53
N GLY A 68 -6.38 15.73 -3.44
CA GLY A 68 -6.07 15.99 -4.84
C GLY A 68 -5.12 17.18 -5.01
N ASP A 69 -5.35 18.25 -4.28
CA ASP A 69 -4.48 19.43 -4.29
C ASP A 69 -3.08 19.09 -3.76
N GLU A 70 -2.99 18.28 -2.70
CA GLU A 70 -1.72 17.82 -2.15
C GLU A 70 -0.96 16.96 -3.17
N MET A 71 -1.66 16.08 -3.88
CA MET A 71 -1.04 15.23 -4.90
C MET A 71 -0.53 16.04 -6.10
N VAL A 72 -1.22 17.12 -6.45
CA VAL A 72 -0.72 18.07 -7.46
C VAL A 72 0.58 18.73 -6.98
N ARG A 73 0.63 19.17 -5.71
CA ARG A 73 1.86 19.74 -5.13
C ARG A 73 3.01 18.73 -5.11
N MET A 74 2.71 17.45 -4.85
CA MET A 74 3.71 16.38 -4.89
C MET A 74 4.12 16.00 -6.31
N GLN A 75 3.46 16.53 -7.33
CA GLN A 75 3.65 16.17 -8.74
C GLN A 75 3.36 14.70 -9.03
N LYS A 76 2.39 14.10 -8.33
CA LYS A 76 2.03 12.68 -8.46
C LYS A 76 0.73 12.45 -9.22
N MET A 77 -0.05 13.49 -9.47
CA MET A 77 -1.34 13.35 -10.13
C MET A 77 -1.22 12.75 -11.54
N GLY A 78 -0.23 13.20 -12.32
CA GLY A 78 0.01 12.66 -13.66
C GLY A 78 0.38 11.18 -13.66
N GLU A 79 1.14 10.73 -12.66
CA GLU A 79 1.53 9.31 -12.53
C GLU A 79 0.33 8.43 -12.22
N ILE A 80 -0.64 8.91 -11.45
CA ILE A 80 -1.90 8.21 -11.19
C ILE A 80 -2.71 8.10 -12.48
N GLU A 81 -2.78 9.17 -13.23
CA GLU A 81 -3.50 9.20 -14.51
C GLU A 81 -2.90 8.22 -15.52
N GLU A 82 -1.57 8.08 -15.54
CA GLU A 82 -0.88 7.11 -16.40
C GLU A 82 -1.20 5.66 -15.99
N GLU A 83 -1.15 5.36 -14.69
CA GLU A 83 -1.38 4.00 -14.19
C GLU A 83 -2.84 3.54 -14.39
N TRP A 84 -3.80 4.43 -14.16
CA TRP A 84 -5.22 4.10 -14.20
C TRP A 84 -5.92 4.60 -15.45
N GLY A 85 -5.26 5.46 -16.18
CA GLY A 85 -5.91 6.19 -17.25
C GLY A 85 -5.71 5.58 -18.60
N ASN A 86 -6.78 5.18 -19.19
CA ASN A 86 -6.91 5.08 -20.62
C ASN A 86 -7.09 6.47 -21.24
N GLY A 87 -6.56 7.52 -20.63
CA GLY A 87 -6.83 8.91 -21.03
C GLY A 87 -8.25 9.37 -20.76
N LEU A 88 -9.09 8.53 -20.15
CA LEU A 88 -10.53 8.80 -19.94
C LEU A 88 -10.86 9.21 -18.51
N ARG A 89 -9.96 8.99 -17.54
CA ARG A 89 -10.16 9.36 -16.14
C ARG A 89 -9.04 10.24 -15.64
N ASN A 90 -9.38 11.35 -15.03
CA ASN A 90 -8.41 12.18 -14.33
C ASN A 90 -8.20 11.67 -12.89
N GLY A 91 -7.10 12.07 -12.27
CA GLY A 91 -6.75 11.62 -10.92
C GLY A 91 -7.78 11.99 -9.85
N ARG A 92 -8.53 13.06 -10.04
CA ARG A 92 -9.59 13.46 -9.11
C ARG A 92 -10.80 12.53 -9.20
N ALA A 93 -11.15 12.07 -10.40
CA ALA A 93 -12.17 11.04 -10.58
C ALA A 93 -11.76 9.73 -9.91
N PHE A 94 -10.48 9.37 -10.00
CA PHE A 94 -9.91 8.21 -9.31
C PHE A 94 -10.08 8.29 -7.80
N LEU A 95 -9.78 9.45 -7.20
CA LEU A 95 -9.98 9.67 -5.76
C LEU A 95 -11.45 9.54 -5.36
N SER A 96 -12.36 10.06 -6.18
CA SER A 96 -13.80 9.94 -5.96
C SER A 96 -14.26 8.48 -6.00
N ASP A 97 -13.76 7.70 -6.96
CA ASP A 97 -14.06 6.28 -7.08
C ASP A 97 -13.54 5.50 -5.86
N LEU A 98 -12.32 5.81 -5.40
CA LEU A 98 -11.76 5.19 -4.19
C LEU A 98 -12.63 5.45 -2.97
N ARG A 99 -13.12 6.68 -2.81
CA ARG A 99 -13.98 7.05 -1.69
C ARG A 99 -15.24 6.19 -1.62
N SER A 100 -15.77 5.75 -2.76
CA SER A 100 -16.96 4.89 -2.82
C SER A 100 -16.70 3.44 -2.45
N SER A 101 -15.44 3.02 -2.33
CA SER A 101 -15.05 1.60 -2.31
C SER A 101 -15.08 0.94 -0.95
N GLY A 102 -14.92 1.67 0.15
CA GLY A 102 -14.73 1.06 1.46
C GLY A 102 -15.73 1.51 2.51
N ASP A 103 -15.96 0.67 3.48
CA ASP A 103 -16.79 0.97 4.65
C ASP A 103 -15.86 1.25 5.84
N PRO A 104 -15.90 2.47 6.44
CA PRO A 104 -15.05 2.80 7.59
C PRO A 104 -15.22 1.85 8.79
N ARG A 105 -16.35 1.18 8.91
CA ARG A 105 -16.59 0.20 9.98
C ARG A 105 -15.69 -1.02 9.87
N ASN A 106 -15.21 -1.34 8.68
CA ASN A 106 -14.38 -2.50 8.39
C ASN A 106 -12.89 -2.14 8.21
N ILE A 107 -12.48 -0.94 8.57
CA ILE A 107 -11.15 -0.43 8.25
C ILE A 107 -10.02 -1.29 8.82
N GLU A 108 -10.19 -1.80 10.03
CA GLU A 108 -9.17 -2.65 10.67
C GLU A 108 -8.99 -3.97 9.91
N THR A 109 -10.10 -4.55 9.45
CA THR A 109 -10.06 -5.76 8.62
C THR A 109 -9.33 -5.51 7.31
N TYR A 110 -9.62 -4.41 6.63
CA TYR A 110 -8.91 -4.05 5.39
C TYR A 110 -7.41 -3.84 5.65
N ALA A 111 -7.06 -3.18 6.74
CA ALA A 111 -5.67 -2.96 7.10
C ALA A 111 -4.93 -4.28 7.36
N GLU A 112 -5.53 -5.20 8.08
CA GLU A 112 -4.96 -6.54 8.31
C GLU A 112 -4.74 -7.29 7.00
N GLN A 113 -5.67 -7.20 6.07
CA GLN A 113 -5.55 -7.84 4.76
C GLN A 113 -4.43 -7.22 3.92
N VAL A 114 -4.30 -5.90 3.93
CA VAL A 114 -3.19 -5.22 3.24
C VAL A 114 -1.84 -5.66 3.81
N GLN A 115 -1.73 -5.74 5.14
CA GLN A 115 -0.52 -6.24 5.79
C GLN A 115 -0.24 -7.69 5.42
N ASP A 116 -1.26 -8.54 5.39
CA ASP A 116 -1.11 -9.95 5.06
C ASP A 116 -0.56 -10.13 3.63
N TYR A 117 -1.09 -9.40 2.66
CA TYR A 117 -0.57 -9.43 1.30
C TYR A 117 0.87 -8.90 1.22
N HIS A 118 1.20 -7.89 2.00
CA HIS A 118 2.57 -7.37 2.07
C HIS A 118 3.54 -8.44 2.60
N ILE A 119 3.19 -9.11 3.69
CA ILE A 119 4.00 -10.20 4.26
C ILE A 119 4.15 -11.33 3.25
N LYS A 120 3.07 -11.73 2.59
CA LYS A 120 3.12 -12.78 1.57
C LYS A 120 4.03 -12.41 0.41
N ARG A 121 3.99 -11.16 -0.05
CA ARG A 121 4.92 -10.70 -1.11
C ARG A 121 6.37 -10.73 -0.65
N PHE A 122 6.63 -10.32 0.57
CA PHE A 122 7.98 -10.40 1.14
C PHE A 122 8.48 -11.85 1.13
N LEU A 123 7.68 -12.79 1.63
CA LEU A 123 8.05 -14.20 1.66
C LEU A 123 8.24 -14.78 0.25
N PHE A 124 7.34 -14.44 -0.65
CA PHE A 124 7.40 -14.86 -2.04
C PHE A 124 8.70 -14.41 -2.73
N ASN A 125 9.11 -13.17 -2.49
CA ASN A 125 10.33 -12.61 -3.08
C ASN A 125 11.61 -13.05 -2.35
N PHE A 126 11.51 -13.38 -1.07
CA PHE A 126 12.66 -13.78 -0.26
C PHE A 126 12.99 -15.26 -0.38
N ALA A 127 12.01 -16.13 -0.61
CA ALA A 127 12.21 -17.58 -0.70
C ALA A 127 13.26 -18.00 -1.73
N PRO A 128 13.27 -17.46 -2.97
CA PRO A 128 14.32 -17.79 -3.95
C PRO A 128 15.72 -17.41 -3.47
N LYS A 129 15.84 -16.34 -2.71
CA LYS A 129 17.11 -15.87 -2.15
C LYS A 129 17.66 -16.86 -1.11
N ILE A 130 16.77 -17.35 -0.24
CA ILE A 130 17.14 -18.40 0.74
C ILE A 130 17.60 -19.66 0.01
N ALA A 131 16.85 -20.07 -1.01
CA ALA A 131 17.21 -21.25 -1.80
C ALA A 131 18.59 -21.09 -2.47
N TYR A 132 18.85 -19.93 -3.06
CA TYR A 132 20.13 -19.60 -3.68
C TYR A 132 21.28 -19.64 -2.66
N TRP A 133 21.12 -19.01 -1.51
CA TRP A 133 22.14 -19.02 -0.45
C TRP A 133 22.43 -20.43 0.04
N SER A 134 21.39 -21.24 0.18
CA SER A 134 21.53 -22.63 0.67
C SER A 134 22.28 -23.52 -0.30
N ALA A 135 22.20 -23.23 -1.60
CA ALA A 135 22.83 -24.02 -2.65
C ALA A 135 24.25 -23.57 -3.00
N ASN A 136 24.70 -22.41 -2.59
CA ASN A 136 25.91 -21.76 -3.08
C ASN A 136 27.04 -21.63 -2.03
N GLY A 137 27.20 -22.60 -1.18
CA GLY A 137 28.40 -22.75 -0.34
C GLY A 137 28.45 -21.88 0.91
N ARG A 138 27.39 -21.11 1.22
CA ARG A 138 27.34 -20.36 2.46
C ARG A 138 27.06 -21.30 3.64
N ARG A 139 27.58 -20.93 4.81
CA ARG A 139 27.36 -21.71 6.03
C ARG A 139 25.93 -21.52 6.52
N GLY A 140 25.29 -22.63 6.95
CA GLY A 140 23.89 -22.59 7.42
C GLY A 140 23.64 -21.58 8.54
N LYS A 141 24.57 -21.44 9.48
CA LYS A 141 24.45 -20.46 10.58
C LYS A 141 24.42 -19.01 10.07
N ASP A 142 25.21 -18.71 9.04
CA ASP A 142 25.27 -17.37 8.46
C ASP A 142 23.98 -17.06 7.70
N ILE A 143 23.44 -18.06 6.98
CA ILE A 143 22.14 -17.93 6.31
C ILE A 143 21.02 -17.68 7.33
N MET A 144 20.99 -18.44 8.43
CA MET A 144 19.98 -18.26 9.47
C MET A 144 20.01 -16.85 10.08
N ALA A 145 21.23 -16.33 10.34
CA ALA A 145 21.38 -14.98 10.86
C ALA A 145 20.84 -13.92 9.89
N ASP A 146 21.11 -14.07 8.59
CA ASP A 146 20.61 -13.15 7.57
C ASP A 146 19.10 -13.27 7.41
N VAL A 147 18.54 -14.47 7.48
CA VAL A 147 17.07 -14.69 7.43
C VAL A 147 16.38 -14.00 8.60
N GLU A 148 16.90 -14.17 9.82
CA GLU A 148 16.35 -13.50 11.00
C GLU A 148 16.43 -11.98 10.87
N ASN A 149 17.54 -11.46 10.37
CA ASN A 149 17.72 -10.03 10.15
C ASN A 149 16.71 -9.48 9.14
N GLU A 150 16.46 -10.18 8.02
CA GLU A 150 15.47 -9.75 7.04
C GLU A 150 14.05 -9.76 7.60
N PHE A 151 13.68 -10.78 8.37
CA PHE A 151 12.38 -10.85 9.02
C PHE A 151 12.17 -9.71 10.03
N SER A 152 13.20 -9.26 10.69
CA SER A 152 13.08 -8.17 11.66
C SER A 152 12.77 -6.81 11.04
N LYS A 153 12.96 -6.67 9.73
CA LYS A 153 12.70 -5.41 9.01
C LYS A 153 11.24 -5.24 8.57
N ILE A 154 10.42 -6.29 8.65
CA ILE A 154 9.05 -6.29 8.14
C ILE A 154 8.00 -5.79 9.14
#